data_27e946b12dc5cb8028db99a8ff4842ed
#
_entry.id   27e946b12dc5cb8028db99a8ff4842ed
#
_cell.length_a   1.000
_cell.length_b   1.000
_cell.length_c   1.000
_cell.angle_alpha   90.00
_cell.angle_beta   90.00
_cell.angle_gamma   90.00
#
_symmetry.space_group_name_H-M   'P 1'
#
loop_
_entity.id
_entity.type
_entity.pdbx_description
1 polymer ?
#
loop_
_entity_poly.entity_id
_entity_poly.type
_entity_poly.pdbx_seq_one_letter_code
_entity_poly.pdbx_strand_id
1 'polypeptide(L)'
;MRLASAIMASVIALAACTPAVPPPPPLPDASGGGGRILPDWRASITSQDRDRLNRIDAAWRLALQQAARQQGSGDLASTGRLIVPDAALDDVAPPVGDYRCRTVKLGSQGGEEGLGYVVYGWFACRVEETPNGLKFIKLTGSQRPAGLLFPENDRRMVFLGSMALASEPPANSYGRRPERDMVAVLERIEARRWRLVIPWPQYESNLDLLDLVPA
;
A
#
# COMPACT_ATOMS: atom_id res chain seq x y z
N MET A 1 -68.72 -73.92 14.81
CA MET A 1 -69.22 -72.97 13.78
C MET A 1 -69.08 -71.57 14.32
N ARG A 2 -68.05 -70.84 13.85
CA ARG A 2 -67.84 -69.42 14.16
C ARG A 2 -67.54 -68.74 12.85
N LEU A 3 -68.43 -67.86 12.41
CA LEU A 3 -68.25 -66.99 11.25
C LEU A 3 -67.30 -65.89 11.59
N ALA A 4 -66.27 -65.65 10.76
CA ALA A 4 -65.43 -64.50 10.81
C ALA A 4 -65.81 -63.54 9.71
N SER A 5 -66.30 -62.33 10.15
CA SER A 5 -66.56 -61.20 9.23
C SER A 5 -65.28 -60.45 8.91
N ALA A 6 -64.98 -60.33 7.64
CA ALA A 6 -63.87 -59.53 7.17
C ALA A 6 -64.40 -58.08 6.89
N ILE A 7 -63.78 -57.12 7.56
CA ILE A 7 -63.99 -55.68 7.36
C ILE A 7 -62.94 -55.19 6.38
N MET A 8 -63.42 -54.74 5.20
CA MET A 8 -62.59 -54.17 4.16
C MET A 8 -62.47 -52.67 4.39
N ALA A 9 -61.29 -52.18 4.79
CA ALA A 9 -61.01 -50.76 4.96
C ALA A 9 -60.51 -50.14 3.65
N SER A 10 -61.32 -49.25 3.07
CA SER A 10 -60.94 -48.47 1.89
C SER A 10 -60.06 -47.30 2.31
N VAL A 11 -58.79 -47.26 1.88
CA VAL A 11 -57.90 -46.14 2.04
C VAL A 11 -58.09 -45.18 0.90
N ILE A 12 -58.64 -43.99 1.21
CA ILE A 12 -58.73 -42.88 0.26
C ILE A 12 -57.41 -42.12 0.30
N ALA A 13 -56.62 -42.19 -0.79
CA ALA A 13 -55.40 -41.39 -0.96
C ALA A 13 -55.77 -39.96 -1.41
N LEU A 14 -55.59 -38.97 -0.53
CA LEU A 14 -55.64 -37.58 -0.93
C LEU A 14 -54.33 -37.20 -1.60
N ALA A 15 -54.37 -36.94 -2.90
CA ALA A 15 -53.27 -36.35 -3.63
C ALA A 15 -53.18 -34.85 -3.28
N ALA A 16 -52.20 -34.44 -2.47
CA ALA A 16 -51.93 -33.04 -2.21
C ALA A 16 -51.19 -32.47 -3.41
N CYS A 17 -51.85 -31.60 -4.19
CA CYS A 17 -51.21 -30.75 -5.18
C CYS A 17 -50.40 -29.65 -4.46
N THR A 18 -49.10 -29.81 -4.36
CA THR A 18 -48.18 -28.73 -3.94
C THR A 18 -48.03 -27.76 -5.12
N PRO A 19 -48.31 -26.45 -4.95
CA PRO A 19 -48.07 -25.48 -6.00
C PRO A 19 -46.52 -25.41 -6.23
N ALA A 20 -46.10 -25.52 -7.49
CA ALA A 20 -44.71 -25.35 -7.88
C ALA A 20 -44.28 -23.90 -7.60
N VAL A 21 -43.31 -23.70 -6.73
CA VAL A 21 -42.67 -22.39 -6.52
C VAL A 21 -41.89 -22.05 -7.80
N PRO A 22 -42.18 -20.89 -8.42
CA PRO A 22 -41.41 -20.49 -9.60
C PRO A 22 -39.92 -20.36 -9.25
N PRO A 23 -39.02 -20.71 -10.17
CA PRO A 23 -37.59 -20.57 -9.95
C PRO A 23 -37.26 -19.09 -9.66
N PRO A 24 -36.31 -18.80 -8.76
CA PRO A 24 -35.88 -17.45 -8.50
C PRO A 24 -35.39 -16.81 -9.80
N PRO A 25 -35.58 -15.50 -9.98
CA PRO A 25 -35.05 -14.80 -11.15
C PRO A 25 -33.55 -15.00 -11.22
N PRO A 26 -32.98 -15.10 -12.43
CA PRO A 26 -31.53 -15.23 -12.60
C PRO A 26 -30.87 -14.03 -11.89
N LEU A 27 -29.82 -14.30 -11.11
CA LEU A 27 -28.98 -13.27 -10.53
C LEU A 27 -28.45 -12.40 -11.68
N PRO A 28 -28.45 -11.07 -11.54
CA PRO A 28 -27.86 -10.21 -12.56
C PRO A 28 -26.43 -10.67 -12.79
N ASP A 29 -26.11 -10.89 -14.08
CA ASP A 29 -24.76 -11.29 -14.50
C ASP A 29 -23.73 -10.35 -13.87
N ALA A 30 -22.87 -10.88 -13.04
CA ALA A 30 -21.72 -10.19 -12.44
C ALA A 30 -20.63 -9.80 -13.49
N SER A 31 -21.00 -9.83 -14.77
CA SER A 31 -20.14 -9.46 -15.89
C SER A 31 -20.11 -7.96 -16.18
N GLY A 32 -20.78 -7.14 -15.38
CA GLY A 32 -20.56 -5.71 -15.33
C GLY A 32 -19.29 -5.41 -14.52
N GLY A 33 -18.14 -5.73 -15.06
CA GLY A 33 -16.85 -5.22 -14.59
C GLY A 33 -16.82 -3.71 -14.75
N GLY A 34 -17.55 -2.99 -13.90
CA GLY A 34 -17.33 -1.57 -13.66
C GLY A 34 -15.93 -1.43 -13.10
N GLY A 35 -14.94 -1.40 -13.96
CA GLY A 35 -13.57 -1.10 -13.60
C GLY A 35 -13.59 0.17 -12.78
N ARG A 36 -13.27 0.07 -11.49
CA ARG A 36 -13.18 1.20 -10.58
C ARG A 36 -12.19 2.19 -11.20
N ILE A 37 -12.69 3.31 -11.71
CA ILE A 37 -11.83 4.38 -12.24
C ILE A 37 -11.15 4.99 -11.01
N LEU A 38 -9.89 4.58 -10.78
CA LEU A 38 -9.07 5.21 -9.76
C LEU A 38 -8.72 6.64 -10.23
N PRO A 39 -8.70 7.61 -9.32
CA PRO A 39 -8.26 8.96 -9.67
C PRO A 39 -6.88 8.93 -10.31
N ASP A 40 -6.67 9.72 -11.36
CA ASP A 40 -5.33 9.89 -11.95
C ASP A 40 -4.47 10.73 -10.99
N TRP A 41 -3.38 10.13 -10.51
CA TRP A 41 -2.44 10.82 -9.64
C TRP A 41 -1.85 12.08 -10.30
N ARG A 42 -1.75 12.09 -11.64
CA ARG A 42 -1.21 13.22 -12.40
C ARG A 42 -2.08 14.46 -12.27
N ALA A 43 -3.37 14.29 -12.07
CA ALA A 43 -4.30 15.39 -11.79
C ALA A 43 -4.27 15.86 -10.33
N SER A 44 -3.79 15.01 -9.41
CA SER A 44 -3.79 15.27 -7.97
C SER A 44 -2.45 15.80 -7.44
N ILE A 45 -1.33 15.49 -8.13
CA ILE A 45 0.02 15.82 -7.66
C ILE A 45 0.27 17.33 -7.68
N THR A 46 0.81 17.88 -6.58
CA THR A 46 1.25 19.28 -6.51
C THR A 46 2.44 19.54 -7.45
N SER A 47 2.65 20.80 -7.85
CA SER A 47 3.80 21.18 -8.68
C SER A 47 5.14 20.87 -8.00
N GLN A 48 5.23 21.08 -6.69
CA GLN A 48 6.41 20.81 -5.89
C GLN A 48 6.76 19.32 -5.87
N ASP A 49 5.76 18.46 -5.66
CA ASP A 49 5.98 17.02 -5.64
C ASP A 49 6.22 16.43 -7.02
N ARG A 50 5.64 17.03 -8.06
CA ARG A 50 5.97 16.69 -9.45
C ARG A 50 7.45 16.97 -9.75
N ASP A 51 7.98 18.11 -9.30
CA ASP A 51 9.41 18.42 -9.42
C ASP A 51 10.29 17.41 -8.67
N ARG A 52 9.92 17.07 -7.42
CA ARG A 52 10.63 16.04 -6.64
C ARG A 52 10.65 14.70 -7.37
N LEU A 53 9.51 14.25 -7.88
CA LEU A 53 9.37 12.98 -8.59
C LEU A 53 10.20 12.98 -9.89
N ASN A 54 10.19 14.07 -10.65
CA ASN A 54 10.97 14.19 -11.88
C ASN A 54 12.48 14.15 -11.65
N ARG A 55 12.93 14.48 -10.44
CA ARG A 55 14.35 14.46 -10.04
C ARG A 55 14.75 13.25 -9.21
N ILE A 56 13.95 12.16 -9.22
CA ILE A 56 14.21 10.96 -8.41
C ILE A 56 15.57 10.34 -8.68
N ASP A 57 16.01 10.29 -9.94
CA ASP A 57 17.33 9.75 -10.33
C ASP A 57 18.48 10.61 -9.78
N ALA A 58 18.29 11.92 -9.72
CA ALA A 58 19.26 12.83 -9.11
C ALA A 58 19.34 12.63 -7.60
N ALA A 59 18.20 12.40 -6.93
CA ALA A 59 18.16 12.07 -5.51
C ALA A 59 18.93 10.77 -5.22
N TRP A 60 18.68 9.71 -5.99
CA TRP A 60 19.42 8.45 -5.87
C TRP A 60 20.93 8.62 -6.01
N ARG A 61 21.38 9.28 -7.08
CA ARG A 61 22.81 9.48 -7.33
C ARG A 61 23.49 10.24 -6.21
N LEU A 62 22.91 11.38 -5.78
CA LEU A 62 23.47 12.21 -4.73
C LEU A 62 23.49 11.47 -3.39
N ALA A 63 22.37 10.86 -3.02
CA ALA A 63 22.21 10.18 -1.74
C ALA A 63 23.18 8.99 -1.60
N LEU A 64 23.33 8.16 -2.63
CA LEU A 64 24.28 7.04 -2.62
C LEU A 64 25.74 7.51 -2.62
N GLN A 65 26.06 8.61 -3.33
CA GLN A 65 27.38 9.20 -3.30
C GLN A 65 27.76 9.67 -1.90
N GLN A 66 26.86 10.34 -1.19
CA GLN A 66 27.09 10.77 0.19
C GLN A 66 27.13 9.59 1.16
N ALA A 67 26.24 8.60 1.02
CA ALA A 67 26.26 7.39 1.85
C ALA A 67 27.58 6.60 1.74
N ALA A 68 28.24 6.64 0.58
CA ALA A 68 29.52 5.98 0.37
C ALA A 68 30.73 6.75 0.93
N ARG A 69 30.62 8.05 1.17
CA ARG A 69 31.75 8.93 1.54
C ARG A 69 31.69 9.42 2.98
N GLN A 70 30.50 9.52 3.55
CA GLN A 70 30.27 10.12 4.85
C GLN A 70 29.99 9.05 5.91
N GLN A 71 30.22 9.38 7.15
CA GLN A 71 29.84 8.52 8.27
C GLN A 71 28.33 8.33 8.28
N GLY A 72 27.90 7.16 8.71
CA GLY A 72 26.49 6.84 8.87
C GLY A 72 26.16 6.20 10.20
N SER A 73 24.89 5.94 10.44
CA SER A 73 24.39 5.29 11.63
C SER A 73 23.56 4.05 11.26
N GLY A 74 23.83 2.94 11.92
CA GLY A 74 23.20 1.65 11.67
C GLY A 74 23.91 0.82 10.59
N ASP A 75 23.37 -0.36 10.30
CA ASP A 75 23.94 -1.31 9.34
C ASP A 75 23.31 -1.15 7.96
N LEU A 76 23.95 -0.33 7.11
CA LEU A 76 23.51 -0.11 5.74
C LEU A 76 23.65 -1.38 4.88
N ALA A 77 24.67 -2.20 5.11
CA ALA A 77 24.91 -3.41 4.33
C ALA A 77 23.78 -4.42 4.49
N SER A 78 23.15 -4.50 5.69
CA SER A 78 21.99 -5.38 5.94
C SER A 78 20.75 -5.00 5.16
N THR A 79 20.70 -3.84 4.53
CA THR A 79 19.54 -3.39 3.76
C THR A 79 19.45 -4.09 2.40
N GLY A 80 20.57 -4.59 1.86
CA GLY A 80 20.65 -5.38 0.62
C GLY A 80 19.99 -4.66 -0.57
N ARG A 81 19.00 -5.30 -1.20
CA ARG A 81 18.33 -4.76 -2.40
C ARG A 81 17.58 -3.43 -2.17
N LEU A 82 17.33 -3.05 -0.92
CA LEU A 82 16.63 -1.80 -0.61
C LEU A 82 17.34 -0.58 -1.21
N ILE A 83 18.68 -0.56 -1.18
CA ILE A 83 19.52 0.56 -1.66
C ILE A 83 20.01 0.39 -3.11
N VAL A 84 19.49 -0.57 -3.84
CA VAL A 84 19.83 -0.79 -5.27
C VAL A 84 18.78 -0.08 -6.13
N PRO A 85 19.14 0.98 -6.91
CA PRO A 85 18.14 1.76 -7.65
C PRO A 85 17.23 0.92 -8.56
N ASP A 86 17.80 0.02 -9.37
CA ASP A 86 17.11 -0.76 -10.38
C ASP A 86 16.60 -2.12 -9.85
N ALA A 87 16.20 -2.17 -8.57
CA ALA A 87 15.76 -3.42 -7.95
C ALA A 87 14.28 -3.77 -8.20
N ALA A 88 13.51 -2.89 -8.85
CA ALA A 88 12.07 -3.07 -9.04
C ALA A 88 11.72 -4.35 -9.83
N LEU A 89 10.72 -5.06 -9.36
CA LEU A 89 10.15 -6.28 -9.99
C LEU A 89 8.72 -5.99 -10.46
N ASP A 90 8.22 -6.82 -11.37
CA ASP A 90 6.82 -6.77 -11.82
C ASP A 90 5.84 -7.18 -10.69
N ASP A 91 4.53 -7.04 -10.90
CA ASP A 91 3.46 -7.27 -9.90
C ASP A 91 3.66 -6.43 -8.64
N VAL A 92 3.75 -5.14 -8.80
CA VAL A 92 4.14 -4.21 -7.73
C VAL A 92 3.13 -4.07 -6.59
N ALA A 93 1.83 -4.34 -6.82
CA ALA A 93 0.79 -4.07 -5.82
C ALA A 93 1.01 -4.88 -4.53
N PRO A 94 1.15 -4.21 -3.36
CA PRO A 94 1.31 -4.91 -2.11
C PRO A 94 -0.03 -5.48 -1.65
N PRO A 95 -0.08 -6.71 -1.10
CA PRO A 95 -1.27 -7.23 -0.44
C PRO A 95 -1.78 -6.34 0.68
N VAL A 96 -3.10 -6.31 0.88
CA VAL A 96 -3.72 -5.68 2.05
C VAL A 96 -3.30 -6.43 3.31
N GLY A 97 -2.96 -5.71 4.38
CA GLY A 97 -2.57 -6.32 5.65
C GLY A 97 -1.62 -5.47 6.48
N ASP A 98 -1.16 -6.06 7.56
CA ASP A 98 -0.16 -5.48 8.44
C ASP A 98 1.25 -5.74 7.95
N TYR A 99 2.11 -4.75 8.15
CA TYR A 99 3.51 -4.75 7.74
C TYR A 99 4.40 -4.30 8.89
N ARG A 100 5.63 -4.77 8.88
CA ARG A 100 6.74 -4.09 9.53
C ARG A 100 7.43 -3.20 8.51
N CYS A 101 7.78 -2.00 8.92
CA CYS A 101 8.48 -1.07 8.05
C CYS A 101 9.64 -0.40 8.80
N ARG A 102 10.71 -0.05 8.08
CA ARG A 102 11.80 0.75 8.62
C ARG A 102 12.21 1.82 7.62
N THR A 103 12.62 2.96 8.14
CA THR A 103 13.14 4.06 7.33
C THR A 103 14.66 3.92 7.22
N VAL A 104 15.18 4.12 6.02
CA VAL A 104 16.60 4.35 5.75
C VAL A 104 16.73 5.70 5.09
N LYS A 105 17.37 6.63 5.77
CA LYS A 105 17.68 7.96 5.22
C LYS A 105 19.04 7.91 4.54
N LEU A 106 19.11 8.44 3.33
CA LEU A 106 20.35 8.46 2.53
C LEU A 106 20.69 9.90 2.12
N GLY A 107 21.95 10.24 2.28
CA GLY A 107 22.48 11.57 2.07
C GLY A 107 21.97 12.59 3.10
N SER A 108 22.49 13.81 3.03
CA SER A 108 22.13 14.91 3.92
C SER A 108 21.93 16.20 3.15
N GLN A 109 20.87 16.93 3.48
CA GLN A 109 20.64 18.30 3.00
C GLN A 109 21.64 19.30 3.62
N GLY A 110 22.26 18.93 4.76
CA GLY A 110 23.36 19.69 5.38
C GLY A 110 24.70 19.50 4.68
N GLY A 111 24.75 18.80 3.53
CA GLY A 111 25.97 18.59 2.77
C GLY A 111 26.97 17.68 3.50
N GLU A 112 28.26 18.06 3.52
CA GLU A 112 29.33 17.21 4.05
C GLU A 112 29.34 17.10 5.59
N GLU A 113 28.68 17.99 6.29
CA GLU A 113 28.60 17.98 7.76
C GLU A 113 27.54 17.00 8.29
N GLY A 114 26.65 16.50 7.43
CA GLY A 114 25.59 15.58 7.79
C GLY A 114 26.00 14.11 7.72
N LEU A 115 25.15 13.24 8.27
CA LEU A 115 25.32 11.80 8.12
C LEU A 115 25.03 11.37 6.69
N GLY A 116 25.87 10.52 6.12
CA GLY A 116 25.66 9.94 4.79
C GLY A 116 24.47 8.98 4.75
N TYR A 117 24.18 8.34 5.87
CA TYR A 117 22.98 7.50 6.02
C TYR A 117 22.58 7.29 7.48
N VAL A 118 21.29 6.97 7.69
CA VAL A 118 20.76 6.53 8.98
C VAL A 118 19.79 5.37 8.74
N VAL A 119 20.05 4.21 9.36
CA VAL A 119 19.17 3.04 9.32
C VAL A 119 18.40 2.96 10.64
N TYR A 120 17.09 3.15 10.58
CA TYR A 120 16.22 3.09 11.75
C TYR A 120 15.78 1.65 12.06
N GLY A 121 15.22 1.46 13.25
CA GLY A 121 14.55 0.22 13.63
C GLY A 121 13.21 0.01 12.93
N TRP A 122 12.55 -1.12 13.25
CA TRP A 122 11.28 -1.51 12.67
C TRP A 122 10.10 -0.88 13.40
N PHE A 123 9.09 -0.49 12.64
CA PHE A 123 7.83 0.10 13.08
C PHE A 123 6.65 -0.68 12.52
N ALA A 124 5.46 -0.46 13.08
CA ALA A 124 4.22 -1.00 12.53
C ALA A 124 3.72 -0.13 11.38
N CYS A 125 3.34 -0.80 10.28
CA CYS A 125 2.75 -0.20 9.10
C CYS A 125 1.54 -1.03 8.64
N ARG A 126 0.74 -0.48 7.74
CA ARG A 126 -0.43 -1.17 7.15
C ARG A 126 -0.65 -0.73 5.72
N VAL A 127 -1.11 -1.67 4.91
CA VAL A 127 -1.75 -1.41 3.62
C VAL A 127 -3.22 -1.79 3.75
N GLU A 128 -4.11 -0.87 3.41
CA GLU A 128 -5.55 -1.08 3.46
C GLU A 128 -6.22 -0.72 2.14
N GLU A 129 -7.32 -1.38 1.84
CA GLU A 129 -8.15 -1.03 0.71
C GLU A 129 -9.14 0.08 1.11
N THR A 130 -9.28 1.09 0.26
CA THR A 130 -10.22 2.20 0.45
C THR A 130 -11.09 2.38 -0.80
N PRO A 131 -12.19 3.15 -0.73
CA PRO A 131 -12.93 3.55 -1.92
C PRO A 131 -12.08 4.20 -3.01
N ASN A 132 -10.94 4.78 -2.69
CA ASN A 132 -10.05 5.48 -3.62
C ASN A 132 -8.81 4.67 -4.02
N GLY A 133 -8.75 3.37 -3.71
CA GLY A 133 -7.61 2.50 -3.99
C GLY A 133 -6.86 2.06 -2.73
N LEU A 134 -5.67 1.53 -2.92
CA LEU A 134 -4.81 1.12 -1.80
C LEU A 134 -4.28 2.34 -1.07
N LYS A 135 -4.20 2.24 0.26
CA LYS A 135 -3.63 3.25 1.12
C LYS A 135 -2.54 2.63 1.98
N PHE A 136 -1.38 3.28 2.01
CA PHE A 136 -0.30 2.95 2.93
C PHE A 136 -0.35 3.87 4.16
N ILE A 137 -0.07 3.29 5.34
CA ILE A 137 -0.06 4.01 6.63
C ILE A 137 1.10 3.50 7.47
N LYS A 138 1.97 4.39 7.94
CA LYS A 138 2.91 4.09 9.03
C LYS A 138 2.23 4.42 10.35
N LEU A 139 2.06 3.41 11.22
CA LEU A 139 1.26 3.49 12.43
C LEU A 139 2.05 4.00 13.64
N THR A 140 3.35 3.70 13.72
CA THR A 140 4.19 4.02 14.88
C THR A 140 5.43 4.82 14.50
N GLY A 141 6.09 5.41 15.50
CA GLY A 141 7.26 6.27 15.34
C GLY A 141 6.89 7.76 15.22
N SER A 142 7.91 8.62 15.21
CA SER A 142 7.74 10.08 15.21
C SER A 142 7.41 10.67 13.83
N GLN A 143 7.75 9.99 12.76
CA GLN A 143 7.42 10.37 11.38
C GLN A 143 6.47 9.31 10.82
N ARG A 144 5.21 9.65 10.61
CA ARG A 144 4.14 8.72 10.23
C ARG A 144 3.46 9.16 8.94
N PRO A 145 4.04 8.80 7.77
CA PRO A 145 3.40 9.03 6.49
C PRO A 145 2.14 8.17 6.33
N ALA A 146 1.12 8.75 5.68
CA ALA A 146 -0.06 8.04 5.21
C ALA A 146 -0.54 8.65 3.89
N GLY A 147 -0.98 7.82 2.94
CA GLY A 147 -1.44 8.28 1.64
C GLY A 147 -1.89 7.17 0.72
N LEU A 148 -2.39 7.56 -0.44
CA LEU A 148 -2.90 6.66 -1.46
C LEU A 148 -1.77 6.17 -2.38
N LEU A 149 -1.93 4.93 -2.84
CA LEU A 149 -1.07 4.28 -3.82
C LEU A 149 -1.82 4.21 -5.16
N PHE A 150 -1.29 4.86 -6.18
CA PHE A 150 -1.88 4.93 -7.51
C PHE A 150 -1.08 4.08 -8.48
N PRO A 151 -1.69 3.16 -9.22
CA PRO A 151 -0.99 2.41 -10.27
C PRO A 151 -0.34 3.35 -11.29
N GLU A 152 0.90 3.07 -11.68
CA GLU A 152 1.57 3.75 -12.77
C GLU A 152 1.91 2.77 -13.90
N ASN A 153 2.51 1.64 -13.55
CA ASN A 153 2.81 0.52 -14.46
C ASN A 153 3.00 -0.77 -13.63
N ASP A 154 3.38 -1.87 -14.26
CA ASP A 154 3.53 -3.17 -13.60
C ASP A 154 4.60 -3.20 -12.49
N ARG A 155 5.56 -2.27 -12.53
CA ARG A 155 6.72 -2.22 -11.62
C ARG A 155 6.67 -1.08 -10.61
N ARG A 156 5.73 -0.11 -10.76
CA ARG A 156 5.69 1.10 -9.95
C ARG A 156 4.27 1.54 -9.65
N MET A 157 4.07 1.99 -8.41
CA MET A 157 2.91 2.78 -8.01
C MET A 157 3.40 4.13 -7.48
N VAL A 158 2.64 5.19 -7.72
CA VAL A 158 2.92 6.51 -7.15
C VAL A 158 2.18 6.65 -5.82
N PHE A 159 2.89 7.03 -4.77
CA PHE A 159 2.33 7.39 -3.48
C PHE A 159 2.17 8.90 -3.40
N LEU A 160 0.95 9.36 -3.08
CA LEU A 160 0.66 10.72 -2.69
C LEU A 160 0.10 10.72 -1.28
N GLY A 161 0.79 11.35 -0.37
CA GLY A 161 0.43 11.32 1.05
C GLY A 161 0.91 12.52 1.83
N SER A 162 0.74 12.46 3.13
CA SER A 162 1.15 13.50 4.05
C SER A 162 1.82 12.90 5.28
N MET A 163 2.67 13.68 5.94
CA MET A 163 3.41 13.30 7.13
C MET A 163 2.74 13.82 8.40
N ALA A 164 2.44 12.94 9.35
CA ALA A 164 2.19 13.33 10.74
C ALA A 164 3.48 13.24 11.55
N LEU A 165 3.73 14.19 12.43
CA LEU A 165 4.92 14.25 13.29
C LEU A 165 4.57 14.05 14.75
N ALA A 166 5.47 13.38 15.48
CA ALA A 166 5.38 13.18 16.93
C ALA A 166 3.97 12.74 17.40
N SER A 167 3.34 13.53 18.27
CA SER A 167 2.00 13.28 18.81
C SER A 167 0.85 13.88 17.98
N GLU A 168 1.13 14.39 16.78
CA GLU A 168 0.07 14.87 15.89
C GLU A 168 -0.97 13.78 15.60
N PRO A 169 -2.24 14.17 15.35
CA PRO A 169 -3.24 13.21 14.84
C PRO A 169 -2.77 12.58 13.52
N PRO A 170 -3.46 11.53 13.03
CA PRO A 170 -3.13 10.92 11.74
C PRO A 170 -2.95 11.96 10.64
N ALA A 171 -2.06 11.67 9.70
CA ALA A 171 -1.71 12.59 8.62
C ALA A 171 -2.95 13.11 7.88
N ASN A 172 -2.94 14.41 7.57
CA ASN A 172 -3.98 15.05 6.77
C ASN A 172 -4.04 14.48 5.35
N SER A 173 -5.12 14.79 4.64
CA SER A 173 -5.19 14.49 3.22
C SER A 173 -4.10 15.25 2.45
N TYR A 174 -3.54 14.61 1.43
CA TYR A 174 -2.59 15.20 0.50
C TYR A 174 -3.13 16.51 -0.11
N GLY A 175 -2.25 17.50 -0.32
CA GLY A 175 -2.59 18.81 -0.87
C GLY A 175 -3.16 19.81 0.14
N ARG A 176 -3.26 19.45 1.42
CA ARG A 176 -3.78 20.35 2.47
C ARG A 176 -2.70 21.13 3.21
N ARG A 177 -1.54 20.55 3.33
CA ARG A 177 -0.40 21.15 4.06
C ARG A 177 0.87 20.88 3.26
N PRO A 178 1.29 21.83 2.39
CA PRO A 178 2.45 21.65 1.50
C PRO A 178 3.73 21.22 2.24
N GLU A 179 3.92 21.71 3.48
CA GLU A 179 5.08 21.37 4.33
C GLU A 179 5.01 19.92 4.88
N ARG A 180 3.89 19.23 4.69
CA ARG A 180 3.65 17.84 5.09
C ARG A 180 3.45 16.91 3.90
N ASP A 181 3.16 17.49 2.73
CA ASP A 181 2.90 16.71 1.52
C ASP A 181 4.13 15.91 1.10
N MET A 182 3.88 14.71 0.61
CA MET A 182 4.90 13.75 0.22
C MET A 182 4.53 13.05 -1.07
N VAL A 183 5.51 12.88 -1.92
CA VAL A 183 5.46 11.97 -3.06
C VAL A 183 6.48 10.86 -2.87
N ALA A 184 6.14 9.66 -3.30
CA ALA A 184 7.07 8.55 -3.38
C ALA A 184 6.72 7.61 -4.54
N VAL A 185 7.66 6.72 -4.86
CA VAL A 185 7.43 5.58 -5.74
C VAL A 185 7.46 4.32 -4.90
N LEU A 186 6.39 3.53 -4.96
CA LEU A 186 6.37 2.18 -4.42
C LEU A 186 6.88 1.21 -5.47
N GLU A 187 7.78 0.33 -5.08
CA GLU A 187 8.37 -0.72 -5.91
C GLU A 187 8.41 -2.04 -5.13
N ARG A 188 8.14 -3.16 -5.79
CA ARG A 188 8.43 -4.48 -5.23
C ARG A 188 9.88 -4.83 -5.54
N ILE A 189 10.69 -5.18 -4.52
CA ILE A 189 12.12 -5.45 -4.68
C ILE A 189 12.51 -6.91 -4.40
N GLU A 190 11.64 -7.67 -3.76
CA GLU A 190 11.75 -9.13 -3.55
C GLU A 190 10.35 -9.74 -3.56
N ALA A 191 10.24 -11.06 -3.50
CA ALA A 191 8.96 -11.78 -3.55
C ALA A 191 7.92 -11.27 -2.53
N ARG A 192 8.37 -10.89 -1.33
CA ARG A 192 7.53 -10.37 -0.24
C ARG A 192 8.15 -9.13 0.41
N ARG A 193 8.71 -8.23 -0.40
CA ARG A 193 9.34 -7.01 0.10
C ARG A 193 9.15 -5.87 -0.87
N TRP A 194 8.70 -4.75 -0.35
CA TRP A 194 8.48 -3.52 -1.08
C TRP A 194 9.31 -2.39 -0.50
N ARG A 195 9.47 -1.34 -1.27
CA ARG A 195 10.02 -0.08 -0.79
C ARG A 195 9.21 1.10 -1.29
N LEU A 196 9.07 2.14 -0.45
CA LEU A 196 8.74 3.49 -0.91
C LEU A 196 10.03 4.27 -1.07
N VAL A 197 10.25 4.80 -2.27
CA VAL A 197 11.35 5.70 -2.61
C VAL A 197 10.85 7.12 -2.54
N ILE A 198 11.28 7.89 -1.55
CA ILE A 198 10.82 9.25 -1.27
C ILE A 198 11.95 10.21 -1.66
N PRO A 199 11.90 10.82 -2.87
CA PRO A 199 12.93 11.73 -3.33
C PRO A 199 12.79 13.10 -2.68
N TRP A 200 13.89 13.72 -2.32
CA TRP A 200 13.96 15.08 -1.80
C TRP A 200 12.94 15.33 -0.67
N PRO A 201 12.94 14.52 0.41
CA PRO A 201 12.03 14.73 1.51
C PRO A 201 12.15 16.14 2.06
N GLN A 202 11.13 16.61 2.83
CA GLN A 202 11.10 17.99 3.33
C GLN A 202 12.29 18.33 4.22
N TYR A 203 12.86 17.33 4.91
CA TYR A 203 13.89 17.55 5.94
C TYR A 203 14.94 16.46 5.91
N GLU A 204 16.16 16.81 6.37
CA GLU A 204 17.26 15.97 6.77
C GLU A 204 18.03 15.33 5.60
N SER A 205 17.42 14.43 4.86
CA SER A 205 18.06 13.58 3.84
C SER A 205 17.74 14.03 2.42
N ASN A 206 18.51 13.52 1.45
CA ASN A 206 18.24 13.71 0.03
C ASN A 206 17.32 12.62 -0.55
N LEU A 207 17.30 11.45 0.09
CA LEU A 207 16.44 10.32 -0.26
C LEU A 207 16.06 9.54 0.99
N ASP A 208 14.78 9.30 1.19
CA ASP A 208 14.31 8.33 2.18
C ASP A 208 13.82 7.07 1.50
N LEU A 209 14.18 5.92 2.06
CA LEU A 209 13.65 4.62 1.68
C LEU A 209 12.84 4.07 2.83
N LEU A 210 11.60 3.69 2.57
CA LEU A 210 10.78 2.99 3.55
C LEU A 210 10.68 1.52 3.12
N ASP A 211 11.36 0.65 3.85
CA ASP A 211 11.40 -0.80 3.65
C ASP A 211 10.13 -1.42 4.23
N LEU A 212 9.41 -2.26 3.50
CA LEU A 212 8.17 -2.89 3.89
C LEU A 212 8.26 -4.40 3.73
N VAL A 213 7.98 -5.13 4.80
CA VAL A 213 7.82 -6.58 4.80
C VAL A 213 6.53 -6.94 5.53
N PRO A 214 5.74 -7.93 5.06
CA PRO A 214 4.56 -8.40 5.79
C PRO A 214 4.92 -8.78 7.23
N ALA A 215 4.01 -8.46 8.19
CA ALA A 215 4.18 -8.75 9.61
C ALA A 215 4.09 -10.23 9.93
#